data_f2ee24225d7e6896f99a98186f327f27
#
_entry.id   f2ee24225d7e6896f99a98186f327f27
#
_cell.length_a   1.000
_cell.length_b   1.000
_cell.length_c   1.000
_cell.angle_alpha   90.00
_cell.angle_beta   90.00
_cell.angle_gamma   90.00
#
_symmetry.space_group_name_H-M   'P 1'
#
loop_
_entity.id
_entity.type
_entity.pdbx_description
1 polymer ?
#
loop_
_entity_poly.entity_id
_entity_poly.type
_entity_poly.pdbx_seq_one_letter_code
_entity_poly.pdbx_strand_id
1 'polypeptide(L)'
;RGPFTRTLRPLGHVACSFLCLVLAALEELGDQTTASRLADAVLRLRSGDDALPVDLTVYAQRRAFVDAVTWLEDRGVLGLRDGGADQWLENDAEGDALYDVDRDCVSRLLVSSPSVLRGVGKAADFLVEPTTPGTEDRPKTLHHRVARRLVEGPIVSYADLGPDELAYVRERRTRLVRDLEQLTGCHVEVRSEGMSLIDASVEPITESKHRFPGGGTVTQAALLWGAALVELAATG
;
A
#
# COMPACT_ATOMS: atom_id res chain seq x y z
N ARG A 1 -0.46 -7.46 0.99
CA ARG A 1 -0.94 -7.17 -0.38
C ARG A 1 0.02 -6.17 -1.00
N GLY A 2 0.40 -6.36 -2.28
CA GLY A 2 1.26 -5.43 -3.02
C GLY A 2 0.52 -4.14 -3.42
N PRO A 3 1.23 -3.14 -3.96
CA PRO A 3 0.61 -1.92 -4.45
C PRO A 3 -0.30 -2.21 -5.65
N PHE A 4 -1.45 -1.52 -5.70
CA PHE A 4 -2.45 -1.65 -6.74
C PHE A 4 -2.55 -0.35 -7.53
N THR A 5 -2.77 -0.48 -8.84
CA THR A 5 -3.11 0.63 -9.71
C THR A 5 -4.51 1.20 -9.38
N ARG A 6 -4.86 2.37 -9.93
CA ARG A 6 -6.19 2.97 -9.79
C ARG A 6 -7.33 2.04 -10.23
N THR A 7 -7.05 1.13 -11.18
CA THR A 7 -8.01 0.12 -11.65
C THR A 7 -7.99 -1.18 -10.83
N LEU A 8 -7.42 -1.16 -9.63
CA LEU A 8 -7.29 -2.30 -8.70
C LEU A 8 -6.50 -3.49 -9.27
N ARG A 9 -5.69 -3.28 -10.30
CA ARG A 9 -4.74 -4.29 -10.77
C ARG A 9 -3.47 -4.24 -9.93
N PRO A 10 -2.89 -5.37 -9.52
CA PRO A 10 -1.62 -5.37 -8.82
C PRO A 10 -0.53 -4.79 -9.72
N LEU A 11 0.32 -3.93 -9.14
CA LEU A 11 1.49 -3.43 -9.83
C LEU A 11 2.45 -4.59 -10.11
N GLY A 12 2.97 -4.67 -11.33
CA GLY A 12 3.91 -5.74 -11.72
C GLY A 12 5.22 -5.69 -10.90
N HIS A 13 5.91 -6.83 -10.75
CA HIS A 13 7.14 -6.91 -9.94
C HIS A 13 8.21 -5.91 -10.40
N VAL A 14 8.39 -5.76 -11.71
CA VAL A 14 9.35 -4.80 -12.28
C VAL A 14 8.95 -3.36 -11.94
N ALA A 15 7.66 -3.03 -12.05
CA ALA A 15 7.17 -1.70 -11.66
C ALA A 15 7.28 -1.44 -10.15
N CYS A 16 7.13 -2.48 -9.29
CA CYS A 16 7.42 -2.35 -7.87
C CYS A 16 8.91 -2.06 -7.59
N SER A 17 9.81 -2.68 -8.35
CA SER A 17 11.26 -2.37 -8.24
C SER A 17 11.54 -0.93 -8.66
N PHE A 18 10.95 -0.47 -9.77
CA PHE A 18 11.04 0.94 -10.17
C PHE A 18 10.43 1.88 -9.14
N LEU A 19 9.31 1.52 -8.51
CA LEU A 19 8.71 2.33 -7.45
C LEU A 19 9.69 2.56 -6.30
N CYS A 20 10.39 1.53 -5.85
CA CYS A 20 11.43 1.67 -4.81
C CYS A 20 12.60 2.55 -5.27
N LEU A 21 13.07 2.37 -6.51
CA LEU A 21 14.16 3.16 -7.07
C LEU A 21 13.76 4.64 -7.26
N VAL A 22 12.56 4.91 -7.74
CA VAL A 22 12.02 6.27 -7.90
C VAL A 22 11.88 6.95 -6.54
N LEU A 23 11.35 6.27 -5.53
CA LEU A 23 11.29 6.82 -4.18
C LEU A 23 12.68 7.14 -3.62
N ALA A 24 13.66 6.27 -3.82
CA ALA A 24 15.04 6.54 -3.43
C ALA A 24 15.65 7.71 -4.21
N ALA A 25 15.34 7.83 -5.51
CA ALA A 25 15.78 8.97 -6.33
C ALA A 25 15.14 10.28 -5.85
N LEU A 26 13.87 10.26 -5.45
CA LEU A 26 13.18 11.43 -4.92
C LEU A 26 13.78 11.95 -3.61
N GLU A 27 14.40 11.10 -2.79
CA GLU A 27 15.16 11.54 -1.60
C GLU A 27 16.31 12.51 -1.94
N GLU A 28 16.94 12.32 -3.10
CA GLU A 28 18.09 13.13 -3.56
C GLU A 28 17.68 14.35 -4.39
N LEU A 29 16.46 14.33 -4.95
CA LEU A 29 15.95 15.39 -5.82
C LEU A 29 15.25 16.50 -5.01
N GLY A 30 15.15 17.68 -5.60
CA GLY A 30 14.45 18.83 -4.99
C GLY A 30 12.93 18.71 -5.05
N ASP A 31 12.27 19.81 -4.69
CA ASP A 31 10.79 19.90 -4.63
C ASP A 31 10.13 19.86 -6.01
N GLN A 32 10.91 19.97 -7.08
CA GLN A 32 10.47 19.82 -8.46
C GLN A 32 11.41 18.93 -9.25
N THR A 33 10.83 18.09 -10.10
CA THR A 33 11.58 17.19 -10.98
C THR A 33 10.85 16.94 -12.28
N THR A 34 11.56 16.34 -13.25
CA THR A 34 10.94 15.86 -14.49
C THR A 34 11.06 14.34 -14.61
N ALA A 35 10.26 13.72 -15.47
CA ALA A 35 10.34 12.28 -15.73
C ALA A 35 11.73 11.87 -16.18
N SER A 36 12.37 12.66 -17.08
CA SER A 36 13.75 12.44 -17.54
C SER A 36 14.75 12.51 -16.39
N ARG A 37 14.65 13.52 -15.52
CA ARG A 37 15.56 13.63 -14.35
C ARG A 37 15.37 12.48 -13.36
N LEU A 38 14.15 12.02 -13.17
CA LEU A 38 13.84 10.82 -12.36
C LEU A 38 14.48 9.57 -12.98
N ALA A 39 14.33 9.39 -14.30
CA ALA A 39 14.94 8.28 -15.04
C ALA A 39 16.47 8.28 -14.90
N ASP A 40 17.12 9.43 -15.09
CA ASP A 40 18.56 9.61 -14.91
C ASP A 40 19.02 9.31 -13.48
N ALA A 41 18.24 9.76 -12.47
CA ALA A 41 18.55 9.50 -11.07
C ALA A 41 18.45 8.01 -10.75
N VAL A 42 17.42 7.32 -11.24
CA VAL A 42 17.26 5.86 -11.11
C VAL A 42 18.44 5.12 -11.74
N LEU A 43 18.88 5.53 -12.93
CA LEU A 43 20.06 4.94 -13.60
C LEU A 43 21.35 5.16 -12.81
N ARG A 44 21.51 6.34 -12.18
CA ARG A 44 22.70 6.64 -11.32
C ARG A 44 22.71 5.80 -10.05
N LEU A 45 21.60 5.72 -9.35
CA LEU A 45 21.46 4.90 -8.12
C LEU A 45 21.85 3.45 -8.38
N ARG A 46 21.65 2.99 -9.59
CA ARG A 46 21.90 1.62 -10.00
C ARG A 46 23.33 1.30 -10.43
N SER A 47 24.14 2.30 -10.72
CA SER A 47 25.50 2.11 -11.29
C SER A 47 26.47 1.31 -10.40
N GLY A 48 26.03 0.81 -9.23
CA GLY A 48 26.85 0.05 -8.29
C GLY A 48 26.33 -1.37 -7.98
N ASP A 49 25.20 -1.81 -8.54
CA ASP A 49 24.59 -3.11 -8.20
C ASP A 49 24.13 -3.89 -9.45
N ASP A 50 24.83 -4.97 -9.77
CA ASP A 50 24.50 -5.85 -10.91
C ASP A 50 23.23 -6.72 -10.68
N ALA A 51 22.70 -6.73 -9.46
CA ALA A 51 21.56 -7.58 -9.09
C ALA A 51 20.23 -7.15 -9.74
N LEU A 52 20.11 -5.88 -10.18
CA LEU A 52 18.91 -5.34 -10.82
C LEU A 52 19.24 -4.79 -12.21
N PRO A 53 19.10 -5.55 -13.31
CA PRO A 53 19.34 -5.02 -14.65
C PRO A 53 18.26 -4.01 -15.04
N VAL A 54 18.54 -2.70 -14.89
CA VAL A 54 17.67 -1.62 -15.37
C VAL A 54 18.19 -1.13 -16.72
N ASP A 55 17.37 -1.23 -17.72
CA ASP A 55 17.65 -0.72 -19.07
C ASP A 55 16.39 -0.01 -19.58
N LEU A 56 16.40 1.33 -19.49
CA LEU A 56 15.30 2.16 -19.96
C LEU A 56 15.26 2.29 -21.49
N THR A 57 16.19 1.69 -22.25
CA THR A 57 16.05 1.55 -23.71
C THR A 57 15.03 0.46 -24.06
N VAL A 58 14.81 -0.49 -23.15
CA VAL A 58 13.83 -1.56 -23.33
C VAL A 58 12.42 -1.04 -23.01
N TYR A 59 11.52 -1.08 -23.99
CA TYR A 59 10.14 -0.57 -23.84
C TYR A 59 9.40 -1.11 -22.61
N ALA A 60 9.54 -2.43 -22.32
CA ALA A 60 8.88 -3.03 -21.16
C ALA A 60 9.36 -2.43 -19.83
N GLN A 61 10.63 -2.07 -19.72
CA GLN A 61 11.18 -1.43 -18.53
C GLN A 61 10.79 0.04 -18.45
N ARG A 62 10.78 0.77 -19.58
CA ARG A 62 10.23 2.13 -19.61
C ARG A 62 8.77 2.15 -19.19
N ARG A 63 7.96 1.22 -19.68
CA ARG A 63 6.55 1.11 -19.26
C ARG A 63 6.41 0.85 -17.77
N ALA A 64 7.22 -0.04 -17.20
CA ALA A 64 7.21 -0.33 -15.77
C ALA A 64 7.65 0.89 -14.92
N PHE A 65 8.59 1.69 -15.42
CA PHE A 65 8.97 2.97 -14.80
C PHE A 65 7.80 3.95 -14.82
N VAL A 66 7.14 4.13 -15.97
CA VAL A 66 5.94 4.99 -16.09
C VAL A 66 4.80 4.51 -15.19
N ASP A 67 4.57 3.20 -15.10
CA ASP A 67 3.57 2.64 -14.18
C ASP A 67 3.89 2.99 -12.72
N ALA A 68 5.16 3.01 -12.33
CA ALA A 68 5.59 3.42 -10.99
C ALA A 68 5.39 4.92 -10.75
N VAL A 69 5.71 5.78 -11.73
CA VAL A 69 5.50 7.23 -11.66
C VAL A 69 4.00 7.55 -11.56
N THR A 70 3.19 6.96 -12.44
CA THR A 70 1.72 7.11 -12.40
C THR A 70 1.12 6.65 -11.07
N TRP A 71 1.69 5.59 -10.47
CA TRP A 71 1.27 5.13 -9.15
C TRP A 71 1.51 6.19 -8.06
N LEU A 72 2.62 6.93 -8.14
CA LEU A 72 2.94 8.04 -7.23
C LEU A 72 2.08 9.28 -7.50
N GLU A 73 1.75 9.57 -8.77
CA GLU A 73 0.81 10.62 -9.15
C GLU A 73 -0.60 10.36 -8.56
N ASP A 74 -1.10 9.15 -8.75
CA ASP A 74 -2.43 8.74 -8.25
C ASP A 74 -2.57 8.89 -6.72
N ARG A 75 -1.44 8.96 -6.00
CA ARG A 75 -1.39 9.12 -4.53
C ARG A 75 -0.94 10.48 -4.06
N GLY A 76 -0.80 11.42 -4.99
CA GLY A 76 -0.42 12.80 -4.68
C GLY A 76 1.01 12.98 -4.21
N VAL A 77 1.88 11.96 -4.36
CA VAL A 77 3.32 12.08 -4.08
C VAL A 77 4.01 12.95 -5.13
N LEU A 78 3.55 12.79 -6.38
CA LEU A 78 3.96 13.60 -7.52
C LEU A 78 2.74 14.37 -8.03
N GLY A 79 2.82 15.69 -7.99
CA GLY A 79 1.81 16.59 -8.54
C GLY A 79 2.18 16.99 -9.97
N LEU A 80 1.46 16.47 -10.97
CA LEU A 80 1.71 16.83 -12.38
C LEU A 80 1.43 18.32 -12.61
N ARG A 81 2.41 19.05 -13.15
CA ARG A 81 2.30 20.47 -13.53
C ARG A 81 2.16 20.66 -15.03
N ASP A 82 2.92 19.88 -15.82
CA ASP A 82 2.93 19.97 -17.26
C ASP A 82 3.35 18.64 -17.89
N GLY A 83 2.89 18.36 -19.09
CA GLY A 83 3.18 17.11 -19.78
C GLY A 83 2.45 15.88 -19.21
N GLY A 84 3.05 14.72 -19.32
CA GLY A 84 2.53 13.45 -18.80
C GLY A 84 3.52 12.31 -18.94
N ALA A 85 3.52 11.39 -17.99
CA ALA A 85 4.44 10.23 -17.99
C ALA A 85 4.26 9.35 -19.24
N ASP A 86 3.04 9.23 -19.78
CA ASP A 86 2.79 8.49 -21.02
C ASP A 86 3.42 9.19 -22.25
N GLN A 87 3.49 10.53 -22.27
CA GLN A 87 4.16 11.29 -23.35
C GLN A 87 5.68 11.03 -23.33
N TRP A 88 6.27 10.98 -22.13
CA TRP A 88 7.67 10.60 -21.96
C TRP A 88 7.94 9.16 -22.44
N LEU A 89 6.99 8.24 -22.26
CA LEU A 89 7.09 6.87 -22.76
C LEU A 89 7.19 6.79 -24.29
N GLU A 90 6.41 7.63 -24.98
CA GLU A 90 6.27 7.61 -26.44
C GLU A 90 7.38 8.42 -27.14
N ASN A 91 7.85 9.53 -26.53
CA ASN A 91 8.75 10.49 -27.17
C ASN A 91 9.81 11.02 -26.19
N ASP A 92 10.94 10.39 -26.16
CA ASP A 92 12.10 10.69 -25.29
C ASP A 92 12.66 12.13 -25.43
N ALA A 93 12.30 12.86 -26.50
CA ALA A 93 12.91 14.15 -26.83
C ALA A 93 11.96 15.37 -26.77
N GLU A 94 10.64 15.19 -26.81
CA GLU A 94 9.68 16.30 -26.98
C GLU A 94 8.56 16.38 -25.94
N GLY A 95 8.51 15.44 -24.98
CA GLY A 95 7.37 15.36 -24.03
C GLY A 95 7.80 15.00 -22.62
N ASP A 96 8.60 15.85 -21.96
CA ASP A 96 8.93 15.60 -20.55
C ASP A 96 7.77 16.02 -19.64
N ALA A 97 7.54 15.28 -18.57
CA ALA A 97 6.55 15.57 -17.56
C ALA A 97 7.21 16.31 -16.39
N LEU A 98 6.63 17.45 -15.99
CA LEU A 98 7.11 18.26 -14.85
C LEU A 98 6.24 17.97 -13.62
N TYR A 99 6.88 17.67 -12.51
CA TYR A 99 6.25 17.32 -11.24
C TYR A 99 6.68 18.22 -10.10
N ASP A 100 5.74 18.58 -9.23
CA ASP A 100 6.02 18.96 -7.85
C ASP A 100 6.11 17.69 -7.00
N VAL A 101 7.01 17.67 -6.03
CA VAL A 101 7.27 16.53 -5.14
C VAL A 101 6.74 16.84 -3.74
N ASP A 102 5.80 16.03 -3.24
CA ASP A 102 5.40 16.07 -1.84
C ASP A 102 6.43 15.34 -0.98
N ARG A 103 7.33 16.10 -0.36
CA ARG A 103 8.43 15.58 0.49
C ARG A 103 7.92 14.85 1.71
N ASP A 104 6.81 15.31 2.29
CA ASP A 104 6.21 14.67 3.45
C ASP A 104 5.67 13.29 3.10
N CYS A 105 5.03 13.15 1.95
CA CYS A 105 4.58 11.86 1.44
C CYS A 105 5.75 10.92 1.14
N VAL A 106 6.81 11.40 0.46
CA VAL A 106 8.01 10.61 0.17
C VAL A 106 8.61 10.04 1.46
N SER A 107 8.86 10.90 2.46
CA SER A 107 9.46 10.48 3.73
C SER A 107 8.63 9.47 4.51
N ARG A 108 7.31 9.46 4.33
CA ARG A 108 6.39 8.51 4.99
C ARG A 108 6.26 7.19 4.26
N LEU A 109 6.52 7.15 2.94
CA LEU A 109 6.48 5.92 2.16
C LEU A 109 7.69 5.02 2.37
N LEU A 110 8.87 5.61 2.65
CA LEU A 110 10.11 4.90 2.93
C LEU A 110 10.33 4.77 4.44
N VAL A 111 9.50 4.01 5.13
CA VAL A 111 9.47 3.94 6.61
C VAL A 111 10.55 3.03 7.21
N SER A 112 11.33 2.32 6.41
CA SER A 112 12.33 1.39 6.94
C SER A 112 13.59 2.10 7.40
N SER A 113 13.89 2.02 8.69
CA SER A 113 15.14 2.57 9.21
C SER A 113 16.37 1.87 8.61
N PRO A 114 17.50 2.56 8.42
CA PRO A 114 18.73 1.95 7.91
C PRO A 114 19.23 0.75 8.70
N SER A 115 18.90 0.68 10.00
CA SER A 115 19.23 -0.45 10.86
C SER A 115 18.43 -1.70 10.50
N VAL A 116 17.16 -1.55 10.18
CA VAL A 116 16.30 -2.64 9.70
C VAL A 116 16.77 -3.13 8.34
N LEU A 117 17.04 -2.22 7.42
CA LEU A 117 17.51 -2.56 6.06
C LEU A 117 18.83 -3.36 6.08
N ARG A 118 19.76 -3.04 6.99
CA ARG A 118 21.02 -3.78 7.13
C ARG A 118 20.85 -5.20 7.65
N GLY A 119 19.77 -5.49 8.38
CA GLY A 119 19.48 -6.83 8.91
C GLY A 119 18.68 -7.71 7.95
N VAL A 120 18.20 -7.17 6.81
CA VAL A 120 17.34 -7.88 5.87
C VAL A 120 18.19 -8.60 4.82
N GLY A 121 18.22 -9.93 4.87
CA GLY A 121 18.90 -10.76 3.88
C GLY A 121 18.00 -11.22 2.72
N LYS A 122 16.68 -11.26 2.93
CA LYS A 122 15.69 -11.71 1.95
C LYS A 122 14.42 -10.86 2.03
N ALA A 123 13.71 -10.72 0.92
CA ALA A 123 12.44 -9.98 0.88
C ALA A 123 11.41 -10.47 1.94
N ALA A 124 11.40 -11.77 2.24
CA ALA A 124 10.54 -12.33 3.28
C ALA A 124 10.83 -11.80 4.69
N ASP A 125 12.07 -11.36 4.95
CA ASP A 125 12.48 -10.85 6.25
C ASP A 125 11.81 -9.50 6.56
N PHE A 126 11.39 -8.73 5.53
CA PHE A 126 10.59 -7.52 5.72
C PHE A 126 9.19 -7.78 6.26
N LEU A 127 8.67 -9.00 6.09
CA LEU A 127 7.36 -9.41 6.58
C LEU A 127 7.42 -9.89 8.04
N VAL A 128 8.63 -10.13 8.55
CA VAL A 128 8.85 -10.49 9.94
C VAL A 128 8.99 -9.21 10.75
N GLU A 129 8.11 -9.01 11.73
CA GLU A 129 8.27 -7.89 12.65
C GLU A 129 9.61 -7.97 13.36
N PRO A 130 10.39 -6.87 13.35
CA PRO A 130 11.67 -6.87 14.05
C PRO A 130 11.42 -7.08 15.54
N THR A 131 11.69 -8.29 16.04
CA THR A 131 11.80 -8.57 17.45
C THR A 131 13.10 -7.95 17.92
N THR A 132 13.03 -6.84 18.65
CA THR A 132 14.21 -6.27 19.29
C THR A 132 14.66 -7.26 20.36
N PRO A 133 15.86 -7.88 20.23
CA PRO A 133 16.35 -8.80 21.26
C PRO A 133 16.44 -8.04 22.58
N GLY A 134 15.81 -8.55 23.63
CA GLY A 134 15.89 -7.99 24.98
C GLY A 134 14.74 -7.06 25.40
N THR A 135 13.81 -6.73 24.55
CA THR A 135 12.56 -6.08 24.94
C THR A 135 11.42 -7.10 24.86
N GLU A 136 11.15 -7.76 25.97
CA GLU A 136 9.96 -8.60 26.17
C GLU A 136 8.67 -7.74 26.22
N ASP A 137 8.50 -6.81 25.30
CA ASP A 137 7.27 -6.03 25.21
C ASP A 137 6.27 -6.77 24.29
N ARG A 138 6.02 -8.06 24.66
CA ARG A 138 5.05 -8.94 23.99
C ARG A 138 3.70 -8.25 23.73
N PRO A 139 3.16 -7.44 24.67
CA PRO A 139 1.94 -6.70 24.43
C PRO A 139 2.05 -5.66 23.31
N LYS A 140 3.19 -4.97 23.17
CA LYS A 140 3.40 -4.00 22.07
C LYS A 140 3.51 -4.70 20.71
N THR A 141 4.24 -5.80 20.66
CA THR A 141 4.38 -6.61 19.43
C THR A 141 3.03 -7.14 18.99
N LEU A 142 2.21 -7.66 19.90
CA LEU A 142 0.86 -8.12 19.60
C LEU A 142 -0.05 -6.96 19.15
N HIS A 143 0.06 -5.79 19.81
CA HIS A 143 -0.65 -4.58 19.40
C HIS A 143 -0.34 -4.20 17.95
N HIS A 144 0.94 -4.06 17.62
CA HIS A 144 1.37 -3.70 16.27
C HIS A 144 0.91 -4.72 15.24
N ARG A 145 1.03 -6.01 15.54
CA ARG A 145 0.63 -7.08 14.62
C ARG A 145 -0.86 -7.05 14.32
N VAL A 146 -1.72 -6.91 15.31
CA VAL A 146 -3.16 -6.85 15.11
C VAL A 146 -3.57 -5.53 14.45
N ALA A 147 -3.01 -4.41 14.89
CA ALA A 147 -3.25 -3.10 14.27
C ALA A 147 -2.87 -3.10 12.79
N ARG A 148 -1.70 -3.64 12.44
CA ARG A 148 -1.23 -3.79 11.07
C ARG A 148 -2.17 -4.63 10.21
N ARG A 149 -2.67 -5.76 10.74
CA ARG A 149 -3.67 -6.58 10.03
C ARG A 149 -4.92 -5.79 9.67
N LEU A 150 -5.42 -4.92 10.57
CA LEU A 150 -6.59 -4.08 10.31
C LEU A 150 -6.32 -2.96 9.32
N VAL A 151 -5.12 -2.37 9.33
CA VAL A 151 -4.73 -1.32 8.38
C VAL A 151 -4.47 -1.91 6.98
N GLU A 152 -3.79 -3.05 6.91
CA GLU A 152 -3.45 -3.70 5.62
C GLU A 152 -4.62 -4.50 5.02
N GLY A 153 -5.55 -4.98 5.85
CA GLY A 153 -6.75 -5.69 5.44
C GLY A 153 -7.90 -5.25 6.34
N PRO A 154 -8.76 -4.33 5.90
CA PRO A 154 -9.70 -3.60 6.77
C PRO A 154 -10.73 -4.49 7.47
N ILE A 155 -10.69 -5.80 7.28
CA ILE A 155 -11.51 -6.79 7.98
C ILE A 155 -10.60 -7.88 8.55
N VAL A 156 -10.73 -8.14 9.84
CA VAL A 156 -10.00 -9.21 10.55
C VAL A 156 -11.01 -10.10 11.27
N SER A 157 -11.10 -11.36 10.83
CA SER A 157 -11.88 -12.39 11.54
C SER A 157 -11.11 -12.89 12.76
N TYR A 158 -11.79 -13.09 13.89
CA TYR A 158 -11.17 -13.69 15.07
C TYR A 158 -10.71 -15.14 14.84
N ALA A 159 -11.29 -15.84 13.88
CA ALA A 159 -10.87 -17.17 13.47
C ALA A 159 -9.47 -17.18 12.80
N ASP A 160 -9.08 -16.06 12.21
CA ASP A 160 -7.78 -15.91 11.54
C ASP A 160 -6.65 -15.45 12.48
N LEU A 161 -6.99 -15.14 13.74
CA LEU A 161 -6.03 -14.73 14.76
C LEU A 161 -5.41 -15.94 15.47
N GLY A 162 -4.10 -15.84 15.72
CA GLY A 162 -3.45 -16.80 16.61
C GLY A 162 -3.96 -16.68 18.06
N PRO A 163 -3.77 -17.72 18.89
CA PRO A 163 -4.27 -17.73 20.29
C PRO A 163 -3.84 -16.50 21.10
N ASP A 164 -2.59 -16.08 20.96
CA ASP A 164 -2.01 -14.93 21.66
C ASP A 164 -2.61 -13.60 21.17
N GLU A 165 -2.81 -13.45 19.84
CA GLU A 165 -3.43 -12.28 19.24
C GLU A 165 -4.88 -12.14 19.67
N LEU A 166 -5.62 -13.26 19.69
CA LEU A 166 -7.01 -13.30 20.13
C LEU A 166 -7.13 -12.96 21.63
N ALA A 167 -6.26 -13.51 22.48
CA ALA A 167 -6.22 -13.16 23.89
C ALA A 167 -5.92 -11.68 24.09
N TYR A 168 -4.93 -11.14 23.35
CA TYR A 168 -4.60 -9.71 23.37
C TYR A 168 -5.80 -8.84 22.99
N VAL A 169 -6.49 -9.16 21.89
CA VAL A 169 -7.67 -8.41 21.44
C VAL A 169 -8.77 -8.40 22.50
N ARG A 170 -9.05 -9.57 23.11
CA ARG A 170 -10.07 -9.67 24.17
C ARG A 170 -9.74 -8.82 25.39
N GLU A 171 -8.46 -8.80 25.78
CA GLU A 171 -8.01 -8.07 26.98
C GLU A 171 -7.87 -6.56 26.71
N ARG A 172 -7.35 -6.18 25.55
CA ARG A 172 -6.92 -4.79 25.24
C ARG A 172 -7.72 -4.10 24.14
N ARG A 173 -8.91 -4.64 23.80
CA ARG A 173 -9.76 -4.16 22.71
C ARG A 173 -9.98 -2.64 22.71
N THR A 174 -10.36 -2.07 23.84
CA THR A 174 -10.68 -0.64 23.96
C THR A 174 -9.49 0.24 23.63
N ARG A 175 -8.30 -0.16 24.04
CA ARG A 175 -7.06 0.55 23.70
C ARG A 175 -6.75 0.43 22.22
N LEU A 176 -6.81 -0.78 21.66
CA LEU A 176 -6.55 -1.05 20.26
C LEU A 176 -7.47 -0.23 19.35
N VAL A 177 -8.77 -0.22 19.65
CA VAL A 177 -9.77 0.56 18.90
C VAL A 177 -9.40 2.04 18.94
N ARG A 178 -9.22 2.61 20.13
CA ARG A 178 -8.88 4.04 20.28
C ARG A 178 -7.60 4.41 19.51
N ASP A 179 -6.55 3.61 19.66
CA ASP A 179 -5.25 3.89 19.05
C ASP A 179 -5.35 3.81 17.51
N LEU A 180 -6.16 2.87 16.97
CA LEU A 180 -6.42 2.76 15.54
C LEU A 180 -7.26 3.93 15.01
N GLU A 181 -8.33 4.30 15.70
CA GLU A 181 -9.18 5.43 15.31
C GLU A 181 -8.40 6.75 15.32
N GLN A 182 -7.53 6.96 16.31
CA GLN A 182 -6.65 8.13 16.37
C GLN A 182 -5.60 8.15 15.26
N LEU A 183 -5.04 6.97 14.91
CA LEU A 183 -4.01 6.85 13.89
C LEU A 183 -4.57 7.04 12.48
N THR A 184 -5.74 6.46 12.21
CA THR A 184 -6.27 6.36 10.84
C THR A 184 -7.36 7.38 10.53
N GLY A 185 -8.00 7.96 11.53
CA GLY A 185 -9.21 8.76 11.37
C GLY A 185 -10.45 7.92 10.97
N CYS A 186 -10.29 6.61 10.85
CA CYS A 186 -11.38 5.68 10.53
C CYS A 186 -12.11 5.24 11.81
N HIS A 187 -13.29 4.66 11.67
CA HIS A 187 -14.02 4.05 12.76
C HIS A 187 -13.76 2.54 12.81
N VAL A 188 -13.56 1.98 14.00
CA VAL A 188 -13.37 0.53 14.20
C VAL A 188 -14.65 -0.10 14.67
N GLU A 189 -15.34 -0.83 13.78
CA GLU A 189 -16.49 -1.64 14.15
C GLU A 189 -16.04 -2.98 14.74
N VAL A 190 -16.58 -3.33 15.91
CA VAL A 190 -16.28 -4.59 16.60
C VAL A 190 -17.54 -5.44 16.69
N ARG A 191 -17.44 -6.68 16.19
CA ARG A 191 -18.50 -7.68 16.22
C ARG A 191 -18.07 -8.94 16.98
N SER A 192 -18.97 -9.89 17.13
CA SER A 192 -18.68 -11.19 17.78
C SER A 192 -17.64 -12.01 17.01
N GLU A 193 -17.65 -11.91 15.69
CA GLU A 193 -16.82 -12.67 14.76
C GLU A 193 -15.51 -12.01 14.36
N GLY A 194 -15.38 -10.67 14.59
CA GLY A 194 -14.19 -9.95 14.13
C GLY A 194 -14.26 -8.44 14.34
N MET A 195 -13.35 -7.75 13.66
CA MET A 195 -13.25 -6.30 13.66
C MET A 195 -13.09 -5.79 12.22
N SER A 196 -13.63 -4.60 11.94
CA SER A 196 -13.46 -3.92 10.67
C SER A 196 -13.07 -2.45 10.86
N LEU A 197 -12.23 -1.94 9.96
CA LEU A 197 -11.84 -0.54 9.87
C LEU A 197 -12.66 0.12 8.77
N ILE A 198 -13.46 1.12 9.14
CA ILE A 198 -14.42 1.79 8.26
C ILE A 198 -14.01 3.25 8.13
N ASP A 199 -13.77 3.70 6.92
CA ASP A 199 -13.56 5.11 6.63
C ASP A 199 -14.92 5.84 6.66
N ALA A 200 -15.17 6.56 7.75
CA ALA A 200 -16.38 7.34 7.94
C ALA A 200 -16.33 8.73 7.24
N SER A 201 -15.15 9.14 6.78
CA SER A 201 -14.95 10.42 6.09
C SER A 201 -15.32 10.36 4.60
N VAL A 202 -15.48 9.16 4.07
CA VAL A 202 -15.97 8.98 2.71
C VAL A 202 -17.43 9.40 2.71
N GLU A 203 -17.68 10.67 2.35
CA GLU A 203 -18.98 11.06 1.84
C GLU A 203 -19.44 9.98 0.87
N PRO A 204 -20.69 9.50 0.94
CA PRO A 204 -21.14 8.44 0.07
C PRO A 204 -20.83 8.88 -1.35
N ILE A 205 -19.77 8.26 -1.94
CA ILE A 205 -19.31 8.56 -3.28
C ILE A 205 -20.54 8.45 -4.15
N THR A 206 -21.04 9.60 -4.63
CA THR A 206 -22.27 9.69 -5.43
C THR A 206 -22.15 8.94 -6.75
N GLU A 207 -20.92 8.55 -7.12
CA GLU A 207 -20.68 7.64 -8.23
C GLU A 207 -20.82 6.19 -7.76
N SER A 208 -21.91 5.57 -8.19
CA SER A 208 -22.39 4.24 -7.84
C SER A 208 -21.40 3.06 -8.05
N LYS A 209 -20.20 3.31 -8.57
CA LYS A 209 -19.23 2.27 -8.96
C LYS A 209 -18.50 1.59 -7.79
N HIS A 210 -18.52 2.17 -6.58
CA HIS A 210 -17.75 1.67 -5.43
C HIS A 210 -18.60 1.41 -4.17
N ARG A 211 -19.91 1.53 -4.24
CA ARG A 211 -20.77 1.18 -3.11
C ARG A 211 -20.84 -0.34 -2.95
N PHE A 212 -20.59 -0.83 -1.74
CA PHE A 212 -20.91 -2.20 -1.37
C PHE A 212 -22.07 -2.19 -0.35
N PRO A 213 -23.13 -2.95 -0.62
CA PRO A 213 -23.40 -3.63 -1.89
C PRO A 213 -23.68 -2.63 -3.00
N GLY A 214 -23.10 -2.87 -4.19
CA GLY A 214 -23.40 -2.06 -5.38
C GLY A 214 -24.89 -2.04 -5.65
N GLY A 215 -25.44 -0.89 -6.09
CA GLY A 215 -26.88 -0.68 -6.29
C GLY A 215 -27.54 -1.51 -7.40
N GLY A 216 -26.86 -2.54 -7.91
CA GLY A 216 -27.37 -3.41 -8.97
C GLY A 216 -28.11 -4.64 -8.42
N THR A 217 -29.22 -4.99 -9.07
CA THR A 217 -30.05 -6.18 -8.73
C THR A 217 -29.22 -7.48 -8.67
N VAL A 218 -28.19 -7.61 -9.52
CA VAL A 218 -27.30 -8.77 -9.56
C VAL A 218 -26.46 -8.89 -8.27
N THR A 219 -25.91 -7.77 -7.79
CA THR A 219 -25.11 -7.75 -6.56
C THR A 219 -25.98 -8.04 -5.33
N GLN A 220 -27.18 -7.48 -5.28
CA GLN A 220 -28.13 -7.75 -4.21
C GLN A 220 -28.59 -9.22 -4.22
N ALA A 221 -28.88 -9.78 -5.39
CA ALA A 221 -29.21 -11.19 -5.53
C ALA A 221 -28.07 -12.10 -5.09
N ALA A 222 -26.82 -11.79 -5.48
CA ALA A 222 -25.65 -12.56 -5.07
C ALA A 222 -25.43 -12.56 -3.55
N LEU A 223 -25.67 -11.42 -2.88
CA LEU A 223 -25.60 -11.34 -1.41
C LEU A 223 -26.68 -12.17 -0.72
N LEU A 224 -27.94 -12.11 -1.21
CA LEU A 224 -29.04 -12.90 -0.69
C LEU A 224 -28.79 -14.40 -0.88
N TRP A 225 -28.27 -14.80 -2.04
CA TRP A 225 -27.89 -16.20 -2.30
C TRP A 225 -26.74 -16.64 -1.40
N GLY A 226 -25.72 -15.80 -1.21
CA GLY A 226 -24.62 -16.07 -0.29
C GLY A 226 -25.11 -16.29 1.15
N ALA A 227 -26.00 -15.42 1.64
CA ALA A 227 -26.62 -15.56 2.96
C ALA A 227 -27.42 -16.86 3.09
N ALA A 228 -28.26 -17.19 2.11
CA ALA A 228 -29.03 -18.41 2.09
C ALA A 228 -28.16 -19.69 2.07
N LEU A 229 -27.05 -19.67 1.34
CA LEU A 229 -26.08 -20.78 1.31
C LEU A 229 -25.40 -20.99 2.67
N VAL A 230 -25.06 -19.90 3.36
CA VAL A 230 -24.46 -19.96 4.71
C VAL A 230 -25.46 -20.54 5.71
N GLU A 231 -26.74 -20.14 5.66
CA GLU A 231 -27.81 -20.72 6.51
C GLU A 231 -28.01 -22.21 6.24
N LEU A 232 -28.05 -22.63 4.98
CA LEU A 232 -28.14 -24.04 4.61
C LEU A 232 -26.93 -24.87 5.08
N ALA A 233 -25.74 -24.33 5.00
CA ALA A 233 -24.51 -24.99 5.48
C ALA A 233 -24.44 -25.09 7.01
N ALA A 234 -25.10 -24.17 7.73
CA ALA A 234 -25.17 -24.20 9.20
C ALA A 234 -26.25 -25.15 9.77
N THR A 235 -27.19 -25.59 8.93
CA THR A 235 -28.33 -26.45 9.34
C THR A 235 -28.17 -27.91 8.91
N GLY A 236 -27.10 -28.26 8.17
CA GLY A 236 -26.77 -29.63 7.74
C GLY A 236 -25.53 -30.14 8.47
#